data_f3e5b9e68add9d09835dbfebb21f7aa7
#
_entry.id   f3e5b9e68add9d09835dbfebb21f7aa7
#
_cell.length_a   1.000
_cell.length_b   1.000
_cell.length_c   1.000
_cell.angle_alpha   90.00
_cell.angle_beta   90.00
_cell.angle_gamma   90.00
#
_symmetry.space_group_name_H-M   'P 1'
#
loop_
_entity.id
_entity.type
_entity.pdbx_description
1 polymer ?
#
loop_
_entity_poly.entity_id
_entity_poly.type
_entity_poly.pdbx_seq_one_letter_code
_entity_poly.pdbx_strand_id
1 'polypeptide(L)'
;IENILGAEGRARSVVIAAPADVSPLLRMQGAAYATRIAEDFRDRGQHVLLIMDSLTRYAMAQREIALAIGEPPATKGYPPSVFAKLPALVERAGNGISGGGSITAFYTVLTEGDDQQDPIADSARAILDGHIVLSRRLAEAGHYPAIDIEASISRAMTALISEQHYARVRTFKQLLSSFQRNRDRKSVV
;
A
#
# COMPACT_ATOMS: atom_id res chain seq x y z
N ILE A 1 0.68 -18.86 -1.70
CA ILE A 1 0.26 -18.54 -0.32
C ILE A 1 0.54 -19.73 0.59
N GLU A 2 0.04 -20.93 0.28
CA GLU A 2 0.17 -22.12 1.12
C GLU A 2 1.62 -22.46 1.47
N ASN A 3 2.52 -22.44 0.48
CA ASN A 3 3.95 -22.72 0.67
C ASN A 3 4.69 -21.63 1.48
N ILE A 4 4.17 -20.41 1.52
CA ILE A 4 4.77 -19.28 2.25
C ILE A 4 4.31 -19.29 3.71
N LEU A 5 3.01 -19.48 3.94
CA LEU A 5 2.43 -19.44 5.29
C LEU A 5 2.69 -20.71 6.10
N GLY A 6 2.82 -21.86 5.44
CA GLY A 6 2.88 -23.14 6.11
C GLY A 6 1.60 -23.47 6.87
N ALA A 7 1.62 -24.54 7.68
CA ALA A 7 0.45 -24.99 8.44
C ALA A 7 0.07 -24.00 9.56
N GLU A 8 1.05 -23.51 10.30
CA GLU A 8 0.84 -22.59 11.41
C GLU A 8 0.32 -21.23 10.93
N GLY A 9 0.95 -20.66 9.90
CA GLY A 9 0.50 -19.38 9.32
C GLY A 9 -0.92 -19.47 8.75
N ARG A 10 -1.27 -20.58 8.11
CA ARG A 10 -2.65 -20.80 7.60
C ARG A 10 -3.67 -20.89 8.74
N ALA A 11 -3.35 -21.55 9.83
CA ALA A 11 -4.25 -21.66 10.98
C ALA A 11 -4.59 -20.29 11.61
N ARG A 12 -3.75 -19.28 11.38
CA ARG A 12 -3.90 -17.90 11.88
C ARG A 12 -4.28 -16.89 10.80
N SER A 13 -4.67 -17.35 9.62
CA SER A 13 -4.94 -16.47 8.48
C SER A 13 -6.29 -16.75 7.86
N VAL A 14 -6.91 -15.71 7.35
CA VAL A 14 -8.05 -15.79 6.44
C VAL A 14 -7.57 -15.33 5.06
N VAL A 15 -7.76 -16.15 4.04
CA VAL A 15 -7.36 -15.83 2.66
C VAL A 15 -8.60 -15.65 1.80
N ILE A 16 -8.72 -14.49 1.18
CA ILE A 16 -9.77 -14.17 0.22
C ILE A 16 -9.12 -14.01 -1.14
N ALA A 17 -9.45 -14.90 -2.07
CA ALA A 17 -8.93 -14.87 -3.42
C ALA A 17 -10.01 -14.37 -4.40
N ALA A 18 -9.66 -13.31 -5.13
CA ALA A 18 -10.45 -12.77 -6.23
C ALA A 18 -9.56 -12.64 -7.47
N PRO A 19 -9.31 -13.72 -8.22
CA PRO A 19 -8.41 -13.71 -9.36
C PRO A 19 -8.94 -12.82 -10.50
N ALA A 20 -8.11 -12.59 -11.52
CA ALA A 20 -8.40 -11.60 -12.56
C ALA A 20 -9.58 -12.01 -13.48
N ASP A 21 -9.90 -13.28 -13.53
CA ASP A 21 -11.00 -13.86 -14.33
C ASP A 21 -12.39 -13.76 -13.69
N VAL A 22 -12.48 -13.38 -12.40
CA VAL A 22 -13.78 -13.09 -11.78
C VAL A 22 -14.27 -11.69 -12.14
N SER A 23 -15.59 -11.50 -12.07
CA SER A 23 -16.20 -10.21 -12.41
C SER A 23 -15.67 -9.04 -11.56
N PRO A 24 -15.68 -7.82 -12.11
CA PRO A 24 -15.26 -6.62 -11.36
C PRO A 24 -16.03 -6.45 -10.05
N LEU A 25 -17.32 -6.79 -10.04
CA LEU A 25 -18.16 -6.72 -8.84
C LEU A 25 -17.65 -7.66 -7.75
N LEU A 26 -17.30 -8.89 -8.09
CA LEU A 26 -16.77 -9.87 -7.12
C LEU A 26 -15.39 -9.45 -6.59
N ARG A 27 -14.53 -8.84 -7.44
CA ARG A 27 -13.25 -8.27 -6.99
C ARG A 27 -13.45 -7.16 -5.96
N MET A 28 -14.42 -6.27 -6.21
CA MET A 28 -14.79 -5.20 -5.27
C MET A 28 -15.36 -5.76 -3.96
N GLN A 29 -16.27 -6.72 -4.05
CA GLN A 29 -16.87 -7.36 -2.88
C GLN A 29 -15.83 -8.14 -2.07
N GLY A 30 -14.88 -8.81 -2.72
CA GLY A 30 -13.79 -9.51 -2.05
C GLY A 30 -12.95 -8.58 -1.16
N ALA A 31 -12.60 -7.40 -1.67
CA ALA A 31 -11.88 -6.38 -0.89
C ALA A 31 -12.71 -5.88 0.30
N ALA A 32 -13.99 -5.57 0.08
CA ALA A 32 -14.89 -5.13 1.15
C ALA A 32 -15.10 -6.21 2.21
N TYR A 33 -15.20 -7.47 1.81
CA TYR A 33 -15.38 -8.61 2.69
C TYR A 33 -14.13 -8.88 3.53
N ALA A 34 -12.93 -8.84 2.91
CA ALA A 34 -11.67 -8.96 3.63
C ALA A 34 -11.53 -7.89 4.71
N THR A 35 -11.86 -6.65 4.37
CA THR A 35 -11.82 -5.53 5.32
C THR A 35 -12.84 -5.73 6.44
N ARG A 36 -14.06 -6.21 6.13
CA ARG A 36 -15.09 -6.48 7.15
C ARG A 36 -14.68 -7.57 8.14
N ILE A 37 -14.02 -8.63 7.67
CA ILE A 37 -13.48 -9.66 8.55
C ILE A 37 -12.39 -9.07 9.45
N ALA A 38 -11.49 -8.24 8.90
CA ALA A 38 -10.47 -7.57 9.69
C ALA A 38 -11.08 -6.66 10.78
N GLU A 39 -12.15 -5.94 10.45
CA GLU A 39 -12.90 -5.13 11.42
C GLU A 39 -13.51 -5.98 12.54
N ASP A 40 -14.10 -7.13 12.23
CA ASP A 40 -14.68 -8.02 13.24
C ASP A 40 -13.62 -8.52 14.23
N PHE A 41 -12.44 -8.90 13.76
CA PHE A 41 -11.33 -9.27 14.64
C PHE A 41 -10.83 -8.08 15.48
N ARG A 42 -10.68 -6.90 14.87
CA ARG A 42 -10.32 -5.67 15.60
C ARG A 42 -11.31 -5.36 16.70
N ASP A 43 -12.61 -5.42 16.39
CA ASP A 43 -13.68 -5.07 17.32
C ASP A 43 -13.78 -6.07 18.49
N ARG A 44 -13.24 -7.28 18.32
CA ARG A 44 -13.01 -8.28 19.40
C ARG A 44 -11.71 -8.06 20.17
N GLY A 45 -11.02 -6.94 19.98
CA GLY A 45 -9.79 -6.59 20.69
C GLY A 45 -8.51 -7.22 20.10
N GLN A 46 -8.54 -7.77 18.90
CA GLN A 46 -7.38 -8.40 18.27
C GLN A 46 -6.59 -7.42 17.39
N HIS A 47 -5.29 -7.69 17.25
CA HIS A 47 -4.42 -6.96 16.33
C HIS A 47 -4.33 -7.73 15.02
N VAL A 48 -4.83 -7.11 13.95
CA VAL A 48 -4.96 -7.71 12.62
C VAL A 48 -3.91 -7.13 11.68
N LEU A 49 -3.25 -8.00 10.93
CA LEU A 49 -2.47 -7.60 9.76
C LEU A 49 -3.31 -7.86 8.51
N LEU A 50 -3.74 -6.80 7.84
CA LEU A 50 -4.45 -6.85 6.55
C LEU A 50 -3.45 -6.63 5.42
N ILE A 51 -3.32 -7.60 4.53
CA ILE A 51 -2.51 -7.47 3.31
C ILE A 51 -3.44 -7.53 2.11
N MET A 52 -3.46 -6.48 1.29
CA MET A 52 -4.30 -6.39 0.10
C MET A 52 -3.45 -6.17 -1.16
N ASP A 53 -3.41 -7.15 -2.01
CA ASP A 53 -2.78 -7.08 -3.33
C ASP A 53 -3.87 -7.09 -4.42
N SER A 54 -4.21 -5.95 -4.99
CA SER A 54 -3.67 -4.59 -4.84
C SER A 54 -4.78 -3.53 -4.91
N LEU A 55 -4.51 -2.33 -4.41
CA LEU A 55 -5.43 -1.19 -4.61
C LEU A 55 -5.61 -0.84 -6.10
N THR A 56 -4.57 -1.04 -6.91
CA THR A 56 -4.66 -0.86 -8.37
C THR A 56 -5.72 -1.76 -8.97
N ARG A 57 -5.76 -3.04 -8.60
CA ARG A 57 -6.79 -3.98 -9.08
C ARG A 57 -8.20 -3.63 -8.60
N TYR A 58 -8.31 -3.13 -7.37
CA TYR A 58 -9.56 -2.60 -6.84
C TYR A 58 -10.04 -1.39 -7.65
N ALA A 59 -9.14 -0.43 -7.92
CA ALA A 59 -9.43 0.76 -8.73
C ALA A 59 -9.84 0.38 -10.16
N MET A 60 -9.15 -0.59 -10.78
CA MET A 60 -9.50 -1.09 -12.11
C MET A 60 -10.88 -1.75 -12.13
N ALA A 61 -11.23 -2.53 -11.12
CA ALA A 61 -12.57 -3.13 -11.02
C ALA A 61 -13.66 -2.06 -10.90
N GLN A 62 -13.46 -1.03 -10.08
CA GLN A 62 -14.39 0.09 -9.99
C GLN A 62 -14.48 0.88 -11.30
N ARG A 63 -13.36 1.08 -11.99
CA ARG A 63 -13.35 1.71 -13.32
C ARG A 63 -14.22 0.93 -14.32
N GLU A 64 -14.05 -0.39 -14.39
CA GLU A 64 -14.85 -1.24 -15.29
C GLU A 64 -16.35 -1.10 -15.00
N ILE A 65 -16.76 -1.13 -13.72
CA ILE A 65 -18.16 -0.96 -13.33
C ILE A 65 -18.68 0.42 -13.69
N ALA A 66 -17.95 1.47 -13.33
CA ALA A 66 -18.36 2.85 -13.53
C ALA A 66 -18.51 3.19 -15.02
N LEU A 67 -17.56 2.76 -15.86
CA LEU A 67 -17.67 2.94 -17.31
C LEU A 67 -18.87 2.18 -17.91
N ALA A 68 -19.14 0.96 -17.41
CA ALA A 68 -20.28 0.15 -17.90
C ALA A 68 -21.64 0.78 -17.60
N ILE A 69 -21.74 1.57 -16.51
CA ILE A 69 -22.97 2.31 -16.17
C ILE A 69 -23.00 3.74 -16.74
N GLY A 70 -22.01 4.12 -17.57
CA GLY A 70 -21.98 5.40 -18.28
C GLY A 70 -21.33 6.56 -17.52
N GLU A 71 -20.61 6.30 -16.40
CA GLU A 71 -19.86 7.36 -15.73
C GLU A 71 -18.70 7.81 -16.64
N PRO A 72 -18.54 9.12 -16.91
CA PRO A 72 -17.50 9.59 -17.82
C PRO A 72 -16.11 9.41 -17.21
N PRO A 73 -15.12 9.00 -18.03
CA PRO A 73 -13.73 8.95 -17.58
C PRO A 73 -13.17 10.35 -17.32
N ALA A 74 -12.32 10.47 -16.30
CA ALA A 74 -11.63 11.70 -15.94
C ALA A 74 -10.10 11.51 -16.01
N THR A 75 -9.42 11.38 -14.89
CA THR A 75 -7.96 11.32 -14.82
C THR A 75 -7.42 9.99 -15.35
N LYS A 76 -6.63 10.00 -16.41
CA LYS A 76 -6.05 8.80 -17.07
C LYS A 76 -7.09 7.68 -17.30
N GLY A 77 -8.31 8.05 -17.62
CA GLY A 77 -9.39 7.12 -17.90
C GLY A 77 -10.08 6.52 -16.67
N TYR A 78 -9.75 6.96 -15.46
CA TYR A 78 -10.46 6.59 -14.24
C TYR A 78 -11.61 7.55 -13.97
N PRO A 79 -12.85 7.03 -13.79
CA PRO A 79 -13.99 7.85 -13.38
C PRO A 79 -13.84 8.42 -11.95
N PRO A 80 -14.51 9.53 -11.61
CA PRO A 80 -14.46 10.16 -10.29
C PRO A 80 -14.83 9.24 -9.13
N SER A 81 -15.75 8.30 -9.33
CA SER A 81 -16.17 7.33 -8.32
C SER A 81 -15.04 6.44 -7.81
N VAL A 82 -13.99 6.20 -8.61
CA VAL A 82 -12.81 5.45 -8.19
C VAL A 82 -12.11 6.17 -7.04
N PHE A 83 -11.89 7.47 -7.19
CA PHE A 83 -11.20 8.30 -6.18
C PHE A 83 -12.04 8.53 -4.92
N ALA A 84 -13.35 8.43 -5.02
CA ALA A 84 -14.23 8.45 -3.83
C ALA A 84 -14.21 7.12 -3.06
N LYS A 85 -14.08 5.99 -3.75
CA LYS A 85 -14.12 4.66 -3.12
C LYS A 85 -12.79 4.22 -2.51
N LEU A 86 -11.66 4.72 -3.00
CA LEU A 86 -10.35 4.39 -2.43
C LEU A 86 -10.21 4.84 -0.97
N PRO A 87 -10.47 6.11 -0.60
CA PRO A 87 -10.46 6.53 0.79
C PRO A 87 -11.43 5.72 1.64
N ALA A 88 -12.67 5.54 1.16
CA ALA A 88 -13.72 4.81 1.89
C ALA A 88 -13.33 3.35 2.22
N LEU A 89 -12.46 2.72 1.42
CA LEU A 89 -11.92 1.40 1.72
C LEU A 89 -10.75 1.48 2.71
N VAL A 90 -9.79 2.37 2.44
CA VAL A 90 -8.51 2.42 3.14
C VAL A 90 -8.64 2.94 4.58
N GLU A 91 -9.49 3.95 4.80
CA GLU A 91 -9.73 4.54 6.12
C GLU A 91 -10.42 3.61 7.13
N ARG A 92 -10.89 2.45 6.69
CA ARG A 92 -11.43 1.42 7.57
C ARG A 92 -10.36 0.68 8.38
N ALA A 93 -9.09 0.75 7.95
CA ALA A 93 -7.96 0.26 8.72
C ALA A 93 -7.62 1.23 9.87
N GLY A 94 -6.88 0.75 10.85
CA GLY A 94 -6.44 1.55 11.99
C GLY A 94 -6.92 1.00 13.33
N ASN A 95 -6.84 1.85 14.34
CA ASN A 95 -7.19 1.47 15.71
C ASN A 95 -8.71 1.34 15.89
N GLY A 96 -9.11 0.37 16.71
CA GLY A 96 -10.47 0.26 17.23
C GLY A 96 -10.78 1.30 18.31
N ILE A 97 -11.91 1.13 18.98
CA ILE A 97 -12.29 1.94 20.14
C ILE A 97 -11.22 1.79 21.23
N SER A 98 -11.05 2.81 22.06
CA SER A 98 -10.07 2.84 23.16
C SER A 98 -10.07 1.53 23.98
N GLY A 99 -8.92 0.86 24.07
CA GLY A 99 -8.76 -0.46 24.66
C GLY A 99 -9.11 -1.64 23.75
N GLY A 100 -9.52 -1.39 22.50
CA GLY A 100 -9.79 -2.41 21.48
C GLY A 100 -8.54 -2.82 20.68
N GLY A 101 -8.77 -3.66 19.63
CA GLY A 101 -7.73 -4.10 18.72
C GLY A 101 -7.34 -3.05 17.68
N SER A 102 -6.56 -3.47 16.70
CA SER A 102 -6.14 -2.62 15.59
C SER A 102 -6.06 -3.39 14.28
N ILE A 103 -6.16 -2.67 13.15
CA ILE A 103 -5.83 -3.17 11.82
C ILE A 103 -4.60 -2.43 11.32
N THR A 104 -3.48 -3.14 11.18
CA THR A 104 -2.34 -2.66 10.42
C THR A 104 -2.50 -3.14 8.99
N ALA A 105 -2.61 -2.22 8.03
CA ALA A 105 -2.86 -2.56 6.65
C ALA A 105 -1.66 -2.29 5.75
N PHE A 106 -1.32 -3.27 4.92
CA PHE A 106 -0.39 -3.13 3.81
C PHE A 106 -1.15 -3.26 2.49
N TYR A 107 -1.17 -2.18 1.74
CA TYR A 107 -1.77 -2.12 0.42
C TYR A 107 -0.68 -2.04 -0.63
N THR A 108 -0.68 -2.97 -1.60
CA THR A 108 0.20 -2.82 -2.75
C THR A 108 -0.43 -1.90 -3.78
N VAL A 109 0.39 -1.08 -4.43
CA VAL A 109 0.01 -0.24 -5.56
C VAL A 109 0.97 -0.52 -6.69
N LEU A 110 0.43 -0.89 -7.85
CA LEU A 110 1.20 -1.20 -9.05
C LEU A 110 1.13 -0.02 -10.01
N THR A 111 2.29 0.51 -10.39
CA THR A 111 2.42 1.57 -11.39
C THR A 111 2.97 0.99 -12.69
N GLU A 112 2.51 1.49 -13.84
CA GLU A 112 3.06 1.10 -15.13
C GLU A 112 4.35 1.87 -15.40
N GLY A 113 5.44 1.15 -15.74
CA GLY A 113 6.68 1.73 -16.25
C GLY A 113 7.35 2.78 -15.37
N ASP A 114 7.32 2.63 -14.03
CA ASP A 114 7.87 3.60 -13.07
C ASP A 114 7.18 5.00 -13.13
N ASP A 115 5.92 5.05 -13.61
CA ASP A 115 5.15 6.30 -13.69
C ASP A 115 4.86 6.88 -12.30
N GLN A 116 5.66 7.87 -11.92
CA GLN A 116 5.50 8.60 -10.65
C GLN A 116 4.18 9.38 -10.56
N GLN A 117 3.53 9.64 -11.70
CA GLN A 117 2.27 10.39 -11.80
C GLN A 117 1.05 9.49 -12.00
N ASP A 118 1.14 8.22 -11.62
CA ASP A 118 -0.02 7.33 -11.62
C ASP A 118 -1.08 7.85 -10.64
N PRO A 119 -2.34 8.09 -11.08
CA PRO A 119 -3.37 8.72 -10.24
C PRO A 119 -3.81 7.86 -9.07
N ILE A 120 -3.70 6.52 -9.17
CA ILE A 120 -4.01 5.62 -8.07
C ILE A 120 -2.90 5.67 -7.03
N ALA A 121 -1.63 5.71 -7.46
CA ALA A 121 -0.49 5.87 -6.58
C ALA A 121 -0.53 7.21 -5.84
N ASP A 122 -0.87 8.30 -6.53
CA ASP A 122 -0.99 9.63 -5.91
C ASP A 122 -2.15 9.69 -4.91
N SER A 123 -3.30 9.12 -5.27
CA SER A 123 -4.45 9.01 -4.37
C SER A 123 -4.08 8.18 -3.13
N ALA A 124 -3.43 7.04 -3.30
CA ALA A 124 -3.00 6.20 -2.19
C ALA A 124 -2.00 6.92 -1.28
N ARG A 125 -1.01 7.62 -1.84
CA ARG A 125 -0.05 8.43 -1.06
C ARG A 125 -0.73 9.54 -0.25
N ALA A 126 -1.80 10.12 -0.77
CA ALA A 126 -2.54 11.18 -0.08
C ALA A 126 -3.30 10.66 1.15
N ILE A 127 -3.79 9.42 1.12
CA ILE A 127 -4.66 8.83 2.12
C ILE A 127 -3.87 8.06 3.21
N LEU A 128 -2.84 7.30 2.80
CA LEU A 128 -2.10 6.39 3.66
C LEU A 128 -1.14 7.12 4.61
N ASP A 129 -0.86 6.54 5.78
CA ASP A 129 0.07 7.05 6.79
C ASP A 129 1.54 6.98 6.37
N GLY A 130 1.84 6.35 5.27
CA GLY A 130 3.16 6.26 4.69
C GLY A 130 3.19 5.37 3.46
N HIS A 131 4.33 5.31 2.80
CA HIS A 131 4.54 4.44 1.66
C HIS A 131 5.98 3.95 1.60
N ILE A 132 6.14 2.73 1.10
CA ILE A 132 7.43 2.10 0.82
C ILE A 132 7.54 2.02 -0.71
N VAL A 133 8.55 2.70 -1.25
CA VAL A 133 8.82 2.70 -2.70
C VAL A 133 9.82 1.61 -3.04
N LEU A 134 9.47 0.76 -4.00
CA LEU A 134 10.39 -0.22 -4.57
C LEU A 134 11.03 0.37 -5.83
N SER A 135 12.34 0.20 -5.94
CA SER A 135 13.14 0.74 -7.05
C SER A 135 13.60 -0.37 -7.98
N ARG A 136 13.20 -0.28 -9.26
CA ARG A 136 13.70 -1.18 -10.30
C ARG A 136 15.23 -1.09 -10.42
N ARG A 137 15.80 0.11 -10.36
CA ARG A 137 17.26 0.34 -10.43
C ARG A 137 18.03 -0.41 -9.34
N LEU A 138 17.49 -0.47 -8.11
CA LEU A 138 18.09 -1.24 -7.02
C LEU A 138 18.00 -2.74 -7.28
N ALA A 139 16.85 -3.22 -7.77
CA ALA A 139 16.64 -4.62 -8.10
C ALA A 139 17.59 -5.08 -9.24
N GLU A 140 17.73 -4.29 -10.29
CA GLU A 140 18.65 -4.55 -11.41
C GLU A 140 20.12 -4.56 -10.97
N ALA A 141 20.46 -3.77 -9.97
CA ALA A 141 21.79 -3.79 -9.32
C ALA A 141 21.96 -4.95 -8.33
N GLY A 142 20.99 -5.85 -8.20
CA GLY A 142 21.05 -6.99 -7.25
C GLY A 142 20.85 -6.59 -5.78
N HIS A 143 20.42 -5.38 -5.50
CA HIS A 143 20.18 -4.91 -4.14
C HIS A 143 18.76 -5.29 -3.66
N TYR A 144 18.69 -6.18 -2.68
CA TYR A 144 17.43 -6.63 -2.10
C TYR A 144 17.46 -6.52 -0.55
N PRO A 145 16.34 -6.12 0.08
CA PRO A 145 15.11 -5.64 -0.57
C PRO A 145 15.34 -4.35 -1.37
N ALA A 146 14.70 -4.25 -2.54
CA ALA A 146 14.88 -3.13 -3.48
C ALA A 146 14.12 -1.86 -3.03
N ILE A 147 14.24 -1.49 -1.75
CA ILE A 147 13.53 -0.37 -1.12
C ILE A 147 14.32 0.92 -1.33
N ASP A 148 13.66 1.90 -1.95
CA ASP A 148 14.18 3.27 -2.02
C ASP A 148 13.87 4.00 -0.71
N ILE A 149 14.89 4.12 0.14
CA ILE A 149 14.77 4.73 1.48
C ILE A 149 14.52 6.24 1.39
N GLU A 150 15.04 6.92 0.36
CA GLU A 150 14.86 8.37 0.20
C GLU A 150 13.43 8.69 -0.24
N ALA A 151 12.88 7.91 -1.17
CA ALA A 151 11.52 8.07 -1.66
C ALA A 151 10.45 7.53 -0.70
N SER A 152 10.83 6.69 0.28
CA SER A 152 9.90 6.10 1.24
C SER A 152 9.66 7.02 2.43
N ILE A 153 8.39 7.12 2.86
CA ILE A 153 7.94 8.05 3.91
C ILE A 153 7.06 7.32 4.93
N SER A 154 7.25 7.66 6.22
CA SER A 154 6.31 7.37 7.31
C SER A 154 5.86 8.69 7.93
N ARG A 155 4.57 9.00 7.86
CA ARG A 155 3.98 10.19 8.49
C ARG A 155 3.87 10.06 9.99
N ALA A 156 3.63 8.84 10.47
CA ALA A 156 3.46 8.55 11.89
C ALA A 156 4.79 8.44 12.65
N MET A 157 5.94 8.43 11.97
CA MET A 157 7.23 8.14 12.58
C MET A 157 7.54 9.02 13.79
N THR A 158 7.31 10.31 13.69
CA THR A 158 7.61 11.27 14.78
C THR A 158 6.78 11.06 16.04
N ALA A 159 5.60 10.47 15.90
CA ALA A 159 4.74 10.11 17.03
C ALA A 159 5.06 8.73 17.65
N LEU A 160 5.80 7.88 16.90
CA LEU A 160 6.04 6.49 17.29
C LEU A 160 7.44 6.24 17.85
N ILE A 161 8.42 7.09 17.54
CA ILE A 161 9.82 6.89 17.95
C ILE A 161 10.30 8.03 18.83
N SER A 162 11.35 7.75 19.65
CA SER A 162 11.97 8.77 20.48
C SER A 162 12.70 9.84 19.63
N GLU A 163 12.86 11.03 20.19
CA GLU A 163 13.61 12.13 19.54
C GLU A 163 15.04 11.72 19.16
N GLN A 164 15.71 10.96 20.05
CA GLN A 164 17.04 10.42 19.77
C GLN A 164 17.06 9.49 18.57
N HIS A 165 16.05 8.61 18.45
CA HIS A 165 15.91 7.71 17.29
C HIS A 165 15.66 8.53 16.01
N TYR A 166 14.78 9.51 16.10
CA TYR A 166 14.49 10.40 14.97
C TYR A 166 15.73 11.18 14.49
N ALA A 167 16.56 11.68 15.41
CA ALA A 167 17.82 12.34 15.07
C ALA A 167 18.77 11.38 14.30
N ARG A 168 18.87 10.13 14.70
CA ARG A 168 19.65 9.10 13.99
C ARG A 168 19.11 8.84 12.58
N VAL A 169 17.81 8.74 12.42
CA VAL A 169 17.17 8.59 11.10
C VAL A 169 17.49 9.76 10.18
N ARG A 170 17.44 10.98 10.70
CA ARG A 170 17.80 12.19 9.93
C ARG A 170 19.26 12.15 9.48
N THR A 171 20.19 11.85 10.39
CA THR A 171 21.61 11.74 10.07
C THR A 171 21.86 10.67 9.03
N PHE A 172 21.23 9.50 9.18
CA PHE A 172 21.33 8.41 8.21
C PHE A 172 20.85 8.83 6.80
N LYS A 173 19.68 9.49 6.71
CA LYS A 173 19.16 9.97 5.41
C LYS A 173 20.09 11.03 4.78
N GLN A 174 20.66 11.92 5.57
CA GLN A 174 21.61 12.92 5.09
C GLN A 174 22.89 12.28 4.53
N LEU A 175 23.44 11.29 5.24
CA LEU A 175 24.63 10.56 4.78
C LEU A 175 24.34 9.74 3.51
N LEU A 176 23.20 9.06 3.46
CA LEU A 176 22.78 8.30 2.29
C LEU A 176 22.62 9.18 1.05
N SER A 177 21.95 10.32 1.19
CA SER A 177 21.78 11.30 0.11
C SER A 177 23.12 11.88 -0.37
N SER A 178 24.02 12.17 0.57
CA SER A 178 25.39 12.63 0.23
C SER A 178 26.20 11.55 -0.50
N PHE A 179 26.09 10.31 -0.06
CA PHE A 179 26.76 9.18 -0.71
C PHE A 179 26.26 8.97 -2.14
N GLN A 180 24.93 8.98 -2.35
CA GLN A 180 24.34 8.79 -3.68
C GLN A 180 24.77 9.89 -4.64
N ARG A 181 24.71 11.16 -4.24
CA ARG A 181 25.16 12.30 -5.06
C ARG A 181 26.63 12.21 -5.45
N ASN A 182 27.49 11.74 -4.56
CA ASN A 182 28.92 11.60 -4.85
C ASN A 182 29.23 10.38 -5.73
N ARG A 183 28.44 9.31 -5.61
CA ARG A 183 28.53 8.15 -6.47
C ARG A 183 28.21 8.50 -7.92
N ASP A 184 27.12 9.24 -8.12
CA ASP A 184 26.67 9.62 -9.46
C ASP A 184 27.66 10.61 -10.14
N ARG A 185 28.35 11.44 -9.36
CA ARG A 185 29.42 12.31 -9.90
C ARG A 185 30.66 11.55 -10.40
N LYS A 186 30.98 10.40 -9.82
CA LYS A 186 32.12 9.58 -10.24
C LYS A 186 31.85 8.73 -11.49
N SER A 187 30.60 8.56 -11.89
CA SER A 187 30.21 7.82 -13.11
C SER A 187 30.20 8.70 -14.37
N VAL A 188 30.54 9.97 -14.28
CA VAL A 188 30.53 10.95 -15.39
C VAL A 188 31.98 11.29 -15.87
N VAL A 189 32.99 10.50 -15.47
CA VAL A 189 34.38 10.65 -15.97
C VAL A 189 34.76 9.44 -16.80
#